data_4ee73f8ceb93a7f456bbdf18a2fecb9c
#
_entry.id   4ee73f8ceb93a7f456bbdf18a2fecb9c
#
_cell.length_a   1.000
_cell.length_b   1.000
_cell.length_c   1.000
_cell.angle_alpha   90.00
_cell.angle_beta   90.00
_cell.angle_gamma   90.00
#
_symmetry.space_group_name_H-M   'P 1'
#
loop_
_entity.id
_entity.type
_entity.pdbx_description
1 polymer ?
#
loop_
_entity_poly.entity_id
_entity_poly.type
_entity_poly.pdbx_seq_one_letter_code
_entity_poly.pdbx_strand_id
1 'polypeptide(L)'
;MKDSIDRMVGVIDADGIVVACSELTCIGEHWSGAVAAVNSSENATAHFEGKTFKPLAGWGAQFDYAAFVKGEDDLAGALCAMAVVAFNGAKTYYEEKHDKATFVKNIISDNILLGDIYTQAKELHFVSEAPRAAFLVRQLGPADVTTIDVIQNLFPDKQTDFVISINETDVALIKQLPEGADAKELQKIAKQIATAVTQELGIKVVIGIGTVVNHIRDLARAYKEAGVAIDVGKVFDTEKTVINYENLGIGRLIYQLPTILCQMFLQEVFKKNPIDALDQETLLTINKFFENNLNVSETARKLFVHRNTLVYRLEKIKKLTGLDLREFDDAITFKVALMVKKYLISRGIES
;
A
#
# COMPACT_ATOMS: atom_id res chain seq x y z
N MET A 1 24.15 32.16 -5.86
CA MET A 1 25.58 31.86 -6.06
C MET A 1 26.27 32.88 -6.95
N LYS A 2 25.69 33.29 -8.08
CA LYS A 2 26.35 34.23 -9.01
C LYS A 2 26.79 35.57 -8.36
N ASP A 3 25.98 36.09 -7.45
CA ASP A 3 26.25 37.40 -6.77
C ASP A 3 27.13 37.30 -5.53
N SER A 4 27.58 36.09 -5.16
CA SER A 4 28.31 35.85 -3.91
C SER A 4 29.69 35.23 -4.12
N ILE A 5 30.02 34.78 -5.34
CA ILE A 5 31.27 34.10 -5.67
C ILE A 5 31.85 34.72 -6.94
N ASP A 6 33.04 35.33 -6.84
CA ASP A 6 33.73 35.95 -7.99
C ASP A 6 34.38 34.95 -8.95
N ARG A 7 34.10 33.67 -8.80
CA ARG A 7 34.60 32.57 -9.64
C ARG A 7 33.47 31.86 -10.35
N MET A 8 33.78 31.39 -11.58
CA MET A 8 32.86 30.51 -12.33
C MET A 8 32.66 29.23 -11.54
N VAL A 9 31.41 28.85 -11.34
CA VAL A 9 30.99 27.60 -10.68
C VAL A 9 29.90 26.94 -11.52
N GLY A 10 29.91 25.61 -11.61
CA GLY A 10 28.93 24.87 -12.38
C GLY A 10 28.98 23.37 -12.12
N VAL A 11 28.32 22.61 -13.00
CA VAL A 11 28.17 21.16 -12.96
C VAL A 11 28.34 20.59 -14.36
N ILE A 12 29.08 19.50 -14.48
CA ILE A 12 29.15 18.63 -15.68
C ILE A 12 28.45 17.32 -15.39
N ASP A 13 27.90 16.70 -16.45
CA ASP A 13 27.38 15.33 -16.39
C ASP A 13 28.50 14.27 -16.61
N ALA A 14 28.12 12.97 -16.61
CA ALA A 14 29.02 11.84 -16.83
C ALA A 14 29.70 11.84 -18.21
N ASP A 15 29.11 12.49 -19.20
CA ASP A 15 29.65 12.63 -20.54
C ASP A 15 30.57 13.87 -20.65
N GLY A 16 30.64 14.71 -19.63
CA GLY A 16 31.45 15.91 -19.59
C GLY A 16 30.75 17.13 -20.18
N ILE A 17 29.45 17.10 -20.36
CA ILE A 17 28.67 18.23 -20.84
C ILE A 17 28.37 19.17 -19.66
N VAL A 18 28.60 20.46 -19.83
CA VAL A 18 28.26 21.48 -18.83
C VAL A 18 26.72 21.64 -18.77
N VAL A 19 26.09 21.10 -17.74
CA VAL A 19 24.62 21.14 -17.58
C VAL A 19 24.14 22.39 -16.83
N ALA A 20 25.00 22.97 -15.99
CA ALA A 20 24.71 24.23 -15.29
C ALA A 20 26.01 25.01 -15.05
N CYS A 21 25.98 26.32 -15.22
CA CYS A 21 27.12 27.18 -14.97
C CYS A 21 26.68 28.60 -14.61
N SER A 22 27.46 29.28 -13.74
CA SER A 22 27.27 30.70 -13.42
C SER A 22 27.52 31.60 -14.65
N GLU A 23 28.35 31.15 -15.60
CA GLU A 23 28.53 31.75 -16.91
C GLU A 23 27.69 31.01 -17.94
N LEU A 24 26.60 31.58 -18.41
CA LEU A 24 25.61 30.93 -19.29
C LEU A 24 26.19 30.48 -20.64
N THR A 25 27.26 31.10 -21.09
CA THR A 25 27.94 30.79 -22.36
C THR A 25 28.60 29.39 -22.37
N CYS A 26 28.93 28.87 -21.20
CA CYS A 26 29.60 27.56 -21.07
C CYS A 26 28.59 26.38 -21.04
N ILE A 27 27.30 26.65 -20.91
CA ILE A 27 26.27 25.59 -20.85
C ILE A 27 26.18 24.91 -22.22
N GLY A 28 26.30 23.56 -22.22
CA GLY A 28 26.32 22.75 -23.42
C GLY A 28 27.74 22.49 -23.98
N GLU A 29 28.78 23.12 -23.45
CA GLU A 29 30.15 22.77 -23.80
C GLU A 29 30.51 21.34 -23.35
N HIS A 30 31.37 20.69 -24.09
CA HIS A 30 31.80 19.32 -23.82
C HIS A 30 33.25 19.28 -23.39
N TRP A 31 33.51 18.94 -22.12
CA TRP A 31 34.85 18.89 -21.49
C TRP A 31 35.29 17.43 -21.23
N SER A 32 35.54 16.66 -22.28
CA SER A 32 35.89 15.24 -22.18
C SER A 32 37.11 14.93 -21.30
N GLY A 33 38.13 15.83 -21.28
CA GLY A 33 39.29 15.71 -20.40
C GLY A 33 38.98 15.81 -18.92
N ALA A 34 37.95 16.57 -18.55
CA ALA A 34 37.51 16.69 -17.16
C ALA A 34 36.95 15.37 -16.63
N VAL A 35 36.21 14.59 -17.45
CA VAL A 35 35.68 13.28 -17.09
C VAL A 35 36.82 12.30 -16.73
N ALA A 36 37.87 12.26 -17.56
CA ALA A 36 39.04 11.42 -17.30
C ALA A 36 39.77 11.84 -15.99
N ALA A 37 39.91 13.15 -15.73
CA ALA A 37 40.50 13.67 -14.51
C ALA A 37 39.68 13.30 -13.26
N VAL A 38 38.36 13.42 -13.30
CA VAL A 38 37.46 13.08 -12.17
C VAL A 38 37.48 11.57 -11.90
N ASN A 39 37.42 10.74 -12.94
CA ASN A 39 37.42 9.27 -12.79
C ASN A 39 38.78 8.72 -12.30
N SER A 40 39.90 9.40 -12.56
CA SER A 40 41.23 8.99 -12.08
C SER A 40 41.50 9.43 -10.63
N SER A 41 40.71 10.33 -10.04
CA SER A 41 40.87 10.82 -8.70
C SER A 41 40.00 10.03 -7.72
N GLU A 42 40.56 9.04 -7.00
CA GLU A 42 39.86 8.28 -5.94
C GLU A 42 39.36 9.24 -4.83
N ASN A 43 38.12 9.74 -4.93
CA ASN A 43 37.46 10.67 -3.98
C ASN A 43 38.20 11.99 -3.67
N ALA A 44 39.26 12.27 -4.37
CA ALA A 44 40.01 13.52 -4.24
C ALA A 44 39.47 14.59 -5.21
N THR A 45 39.85 15.81 -5.01
CA THR A 45 39.58 16.92 -5.91
C THR A 45 40.40 16.76 -7.18
N ALA A 46 39.77 16.74 -8.35
CA ALA A 46 40.45 16.66 -9.64
C ALA A 46 40.73 18.08 -10.18
N HIS A 47 41.86 18.27 -10.91
CA HIS A 47 42.21 19.52 -11.57
C HIS A 47 42.32 19.30 -13.07
N PHE A 48 41.69 20.17 -13.85
CA PHE A 48 41.76 20.13 -15.31
C PHE A 48 41.53 21.52 -15.90
N GLU A 49 42.43 21.98 -16.77
CA GLU A 49 42.35 23.28 -17.47
C GLU A 49 42.02 24.50 -16.57
N GLY A 50 42.73 24.65 -15.46
CA GLY A 50 42.53 25.77 -14.56
C GLY A 50 41.24 25.74 -13.76
N LYS A 51 40.63 24.56 -13.65
CA LYS A 51 39.40 24.33 -12.89
C LYS A 51 39.57 23.15 -11.93
N THR A 52 38.92 23.25 -10.79
CA THR A 52 38.84 22.22 -9.76
C THR A 52 37.50 21.52 -9.85
N PHE A 53 37.47 20.17 -9.91
CA PHE A 53 36.32 19.34 -10.01
C PHE A 53 36.18 18.44 -8.79
N LYS A 54 34.95 18.16 -8.40
CA LYS A 54 34.62 17.19 -7.35
C LYS A 54 33.31 16.47 -7.68
N PRO A 55 33.29 15.10 -7.66
CA PRO A 55 32.06 14.37 -7.95
C PRO A 55 30.97 14.67 -6.93
N LEU A 56 29.71 14.78 -7.39
CA LEU A 56 28.55 14.74 -6.54
C LEU A 56 28.33 13.30 -6.07
N ALA A 57 27.75 13.11 -4.87
CA ALA A 57 27.41 11.79 -4.37
C ALA A 57 26.46 11.08 -5.35
N GLY A 58 26.84 9.87 -5.78
CA GLY A 58 26.08 9.02 -6.71
C GLY A 58 26.13 7.56 -6.24
N TRP A 59 25.24 6.70 -6.77
CA TRP A 59 25.22 5.26 -6.51
C TRP A 59 26.00 4.56 -7.62
N GLY A 60 27.26 4.17 -7.36
CA GLY A 60 28.04 3.37 -8.30
C GLY A 60 29.50 3.78 -8.38
N ALA A 61 30.26 3.07 -9.24
CA ALA A 61 31.70 3.28 -9.46
C ALA A 61 32.01 4.49 -10.38
N GLN A 62 31.02 5.05 -11.05
CA GLN A 62 31.13 6.24 -11.90
C GLN A 62 30.28 7.36 -11.34
N PHE A 63 30.72 8.63 -11.50
CA PHE A 63 29.93 9.77 -11.09
C PHE A 63 28.83 10.09 -12.13
N ASP A 64 27.64 10.47 -11.68
CA ASP A 64 26.57 10.99 -12.55
C ASP A 64 26.81 12.47 -12.90
N TYR A 65 27.26 13.24 -11.91
CA TYR A 65 27.55 14.67 -12.01
C TYR A 65 28.79 15.03 -11.23
N ALA A 66 29.54 16.05 -11.68
CA ALA A 66 30.64 16.64 -10.93
C ALA A 66 30.50 18.16 -10.90
N ALA A 67 30.63 18.74 -9.69
CA ALA A 67 30.74 20.17 -9.53
C ALA A 67 32.10 20.66 -9.98
N PHE A 68 32.19 21.89 -10.52
CA PHE A 68 33.46 22.53 -10.83
C PHE A 68 33.49 23.99 -10.39
N VAL A 69 34.71 24.44 -10.08
CA VAL A 69 35.00 25.84 -9.77
C VAL A 69 36.30 26.27 -10.50
N LYS A 70 36.29 27.47 -11.07
CA LYS A 70 37.48 28.04 -11.75
C LYS A 70 38.57 28.35 -10.71
N GLY A 71 39.78 27.82 -10.97
CA GLY A 71 40.94 27.91 -10.11
C GLY A 71 41.42 26.54 -9.66
N GLU A 72 42.68 26.46 -9.23
CA GLU A 72 43.34 25.22 -8.73
C GLU A 72 43.96 25.41 -7.36
N ASP A 73 43.63 26.54 -6.68
CA ASP A 73 44.08 26.87 -5.36
C ASP A 73 43.19 26.30 -4.25
N ASP A 74 43.64 26.37 -3.00
CA ASP A 74 42.90 25.86 -1.83
C ASP A 74 41.49 26.46 -1.71
N LEU A 75 41.34 27.71 -2.11
CA LEU A 75 40.02 28.38 -2.11
C LEU A 75 39.08 27.76 -3.17
N ALA A 76 39.58 27.42 -4.37
CA ALA A 76 38.81 26.72 -5.36
C ALA A 76 38.34 25.34 -4.88
N GLY A 77 39.26 24.63 -4.17
CA GLY A 77 38.95 23.33 -3.55
C GLY A 77 37.83 23.44 -2.49
N ALA A 78 37.94 24.45 -1.61
CA ALA A 78 36.93 24.70 -0.60
C ALA A 78 35.56 25.10 -1.20
N LEU A 79 35.55 26.01 -2.17
CA LEU A 79 34.35 26.42 -2.89
C LEU A 79 33.70 25.26 -3.66
N CYS A 80 34.52 24.39 -4.27
CA CYS A 80 34.02 23.21 -4.96
C CYS A 80 33.36 22.20 -4.00
N ALA A 81 33.93 21.98 -2.82
CA ALA A 81 33.34 21.16 -1.78
C ALA A 81 32.00 21.72 -1.28
N MET A 82 31.90 23.05 -1.08
CA MET A 82 30.65 23.72 -0.72
C MET A 82 29.60 23.60 -1.87
N ALA A 83 30.06 23.76 -3.11
CA ALA A 83 29.19 23.59 -4.28
C ALA A 83 28.61 22.16 -4.36
N VAL A 84 29.41 21.12 -4.08
CA VAL A 84 28.93 19.73 -4.01
C VAL A 84 27.80 19.57 -3.00
N VAL A 85 27.97 20.13 -1.78
CA VAL A 85 26.92 20.07 -0.75
C VAL A 85 25.63 20.76 -1.21
N ALA A 86 25.79 21.97 -1.79
CA ALA A 86 24.65 22.74 -2.29
C ALA A 86 23.93 22.06 -3.45
N PHE A 87 24.67 21.49 -4.40
CA PHE A 87 24.10 20.81 -5.57
C PHE A 87 23.50 19.46 -5.20
N ASN A 88 24.09 18.68 -4.29
CA ASN A 88 23.48 17.47 -3.76
C ASN A 88 22.14 17.78 -3.08
N GLY A 89 22.10 18.83 -2.23
CA GLY A 89 20.85 19.26 -1.60
C GLY A 89 19.79 19.69 -2.62
N ALA A 90 20.20 20.44 -3.66
CA ALA A 90 19.28 20.84 -4.74
C ALA A 90 18.79 19.66 -5.58
N LYS A 91 19.68 18.67 -5.90
CA LYS A 91 19.32 17.44 -6.61
C LYS A 91 18.31 16.61 -5.82
N THR A 92 18.61 16.34 -4.54
CA THR A 92 17.70 15.59 -3.65
C THR A 92 16.33 16.29 -3.53
N TYR A 93 16.32 17.61 -3.30
CA TYR A 93 15.09 18.39 -3.23
C TYR A 93 14.28 18.32 -4.54
N TYR A 94 14.95 18.38 -5.71
CA TYR A 94 14.30 18.29 -7.01
C TYR A 94 13.74 16.88 -7.25
N GLU A 95 14.51 15.85 -6.95
CA GLU A 95 14.09 14.44 -7.08
C GLU A 95 12.90 14.14 -6.18
N GLU A 96 12.95 14.55 -4.90
CA GLU A 96 11.83 14.41 -3.96
C GLU A 96 10.57 15.15 -4.42
N LYS A 97 10.74 16.38 -4.92
CA LYS A 97 9.62 17.20 -5.40
C LYS A 97 9.00 16.64 -6.68
N HIS A 98 9.80 15.97 -7.53
CA HIS A 98 9.36 15.46 -8.83
C HIS A 98 9.14 13.94 -8.82
N ASP A 99 9.24 13.30 -7.66
CA ASP A 99 8.98 11.87 -7.52
C ASP A 99 7.47 11.58 -7.52
N LYS A 100 7.02 10.86 -8.57
CA LYS A 100 5.63 10.41 -8.71
C LYS A 100 5.20 9.48 -7.58
N ALA A 101 6.10 8.68 -7.01
CA ALA A 101 5.77 7.78 -5.91
C ALA A 101 5.50 8.57 -4.63
N THR A 102 6.31 9.59 -4.32
CA THR A 102 6.08 10.52 -3.21
C THR A 102 4.77 11.29 -3.40
N PHE A 103 4.46 11.73 -4.61
CA PHE A 103 3.19 12.39 -4.91
C PHE A 103 1.99 11.46 -4.63
N VAL A 104 2.03 10.22 -5.13
CA VAL A 104 0.98 9.21 -4.86
C VAL A 104 0.89 8.90 -3.37
N LYS A 105 2.03 8.79 -2.66
CA LYS A 105 2.06 8.62 -1.20
C LYS A 105 1.33 9.74 -0.47
N ASN A 106 1.57 11.00 -0.87
CA ASN A 106 0.90 12.15 -0.28
C ASN A 106 -0.61 12.13 -0.51
N ILE A 107 -1.07 11.68 -1.70
CA ILE A 107 -2.50 11.55 -1.99
C ILE A 107 -3.13 10.48 -1.09
N ILE A 108 -2.58 9.26 -1.04
CA ILE A 108 -3.20 8.16 -0.28
C ILE A 108 -3.16 8.39 1.24
N SER A 109 -2.25 9.26 1.71
CA SER A 109 -2.11 9.63 3.12
C SER A 109 -2.87 10.90 3.50
N ASP A 110 -3.64 11.50 2.58
CA ASP A 110 -4.33 12.80 2.74
C ASP A 110 -3.40 13.98 3.11
N ASN A 111 -2.14 13.93 2.68
CA ASN A 111 -1.14 14.95 2.95
C ASN A 111 -1.08 16.05 1.88
N ILE A 112 -2.03 16.06 0.94
CA ILE A 112 -2.15 17.05 -0.14
C ILE A 112 -3.59 17.56 -0.21
N LEU A 113 -3.75 18.85 -0.44
CA LEU A 113 -5.08 19.43 -0.62
C LEU A 113 -5.67 19.00 -1.97
N LEU A 114 -6.98 18.70 -1.98
CA LEU A 114 -7.69 18.25 -3.19
C LEU A 114 -7.52 19.21 -4.38
N GLY A 115 -7.44 20.52 -4.11
CA GLY A 115 -7.22 21.54 -5.13
C GLY A 115 -5.84 21.50 -5.79
N ASP A 116 -4.83 21.01 -5.05
CA ASP A 116 -3.43 20.99 -5.52
C ASP A 116 -3.07 19.71 -6.27
N ILE A 117 -3.89 18.65 -6.13
CA ILE A 117 -3.64 17.34 -6.75
C ILE A 117 -3.47 17.48 -8.27
N TYR A 118 -4.39 18.16 -8.95
CA TYR A 118 -4.33 18.30 -10.41
C TYR A 118 -3.20 19.21 -10.89
N THR A 119 -2.84 20.23 -10.09
CA THR A 119 -1.73 21.13 -10.38
C THR A 119 -0.41 20.37 -10.33
N GLN A 120 -0.17 19.64 -9.24
CA GLN A 120 1.03 18.80 -9.10
C GLN A 120 1.07 17.65 -10.10
N ALA A 121 -0.08 17.00 -10.39
CA ALA A 121 -0.14 15.97 -11.42
C ALA A 121 0.32 16.49 -12.79
N LYS A 122 -0.07 17.72 -13.15
CA LYS A 122 0.37 18.36 -14.38
C LYS A 122 1.87 18.66 -14.39
N GLU A 123 2.42 19.18 -13.29
CA GLU A 123 3.86 19.44 -13.13
C GLU A 123 4.69 18.16 -13.24
N LEU A 124 4.20 17.05 -12.67
CA LEU A 124 4.84 15.73 -12.71
C LEU A 124 4.58 14.93 -13.99
N HIS A 125 3.83 15.47 -14.93
CA HIS A 125 3.37 14.73 -16.12
C HIS A 125 2.71 13.40 -15.73
N PHE A 126 1.90 13.43 -14.66
CA PHE A 126 1.17 12.29 -14.14
C PHE A 126 -0.19 12.16 -14.84
N VAL A 127 -0.52 10.98 -15.31
CA VAL A 127 -1.81 10.70 -15.93
C VAL A 127 -2.91 10.73 -14.86
N SER A 128 -3.71 11.81 -14.82
CA SER A 128 -4.74 12.03 -13.80
C SER A 128 -5.96 11.14 -13.94
N GLU A 129 -6.26 10.70 -15.17
CA GLU A 129 -7.40 9.85 -15.50
C GLU A 129 -6.93 8.55 -16.10
N ALA A 130 -6.98 7.50 -15.31
CA ALA A 130 -6.72 6.13 -15.70
C ALA A 130 -7.31 5.18 -14.63
N PRO A 131 -7.79 4.01 -15.00
CA PRO A 131 -8.27 3.02 -14.04
C PRO A 131 -7.13 2.54 -13.16
N ARG A 132 -7.29 2.67 -11.84
CA ARG A 132 -6.31 2.23 -10.82
C ARG A 132 -6.99 1.54 -9.66
N ALA A 133 -6.29 0.58 -9.07
CA ALA A 133 -6.69 -0.02 -7.81
C ALA A 133 -5.57 0.10 -6.78
N ALA A 134 -5.98 0.22 -5.52
CA ALA A 134 -5.09 0.17 -4.37
C ALA A 134 -5.09 -1.24 -3.77
N PHE A 135 -3.90 -1.80 -3.60
CA PHE A 135 -3.67 -3.03 -2.87
C PHE A 135 -2.85 -2.69 -1.62
N LEU A 136 -3.39 -2.99 -0.45
CA LEU A 136 -2.64 -2.90 0.80
C LEU A 136 -2.16 -4.29 1.18
N VAL A 137 -0.86 -4.48 1.22
CA VAL A 137 -0.20 -5.75 1.59
C VAL A 137 0.28 -5.62 3.02
N ARG A 138 -0.31 -6.38 3.93
CA ARG A 138 0.07 -6.43 5.34
C ARG A 138 0.79 -7.73 5.65
N GLN A 139 2.02 -7.62 6.08
CA GLN A 139 2.87 -8.71 6.49
C GLN A 139 2.42 -9.28 7.83
N LEU A 140 2.38 -10.63 7.92
CA LEU A 140 2.07 -11.37 9.14
C LEU A 140 3.35 -12.08 9.62
N GLY A 141 4.30 -11.34 10.18
CA GLY A 141 5.59 -11.87 10.59
C GLY A 141 6.51 -10.79 11.13
N PRO A 142 7.80 -11.11 11.36
CA PRO A 142 8.78 -10.16 11.88
C PRO A 142 8.91 -8.92 10.99
N ALA A 143 9.07 -7.76 11.61
CA ALA A 143 9.17 -6.46 10.91
C ALA A 143 10.57 -6.22 10.27
N ASP A 144 11.55 -7.04 10.58
CA ASP A 144 12.92 -6.99 10.08
C ASP A 144 13.07 -7.46 8.62
N VAL A 145 12.02 -8.04 8.04
CA VAL A 145 11.97 -8.47 6.63
C VAL A 145 11.02 -7.56 5.85
N THR A 146 11.52 -6.91 4.82
CA THR A 146 10.71 -5.98 4.00
C THR A 146 10.14 -6.68 2.76
N THR A 147 8.84 -6.53 2.54
CA THR A 147 8.15 -7.05 1.35
C THR A 147 8.22 -6.12 0.14
N ILE A 148 8.73 -4.89 0.35
CA ILE A 148 8.70 -3.86 -0.69
C ILE A 148 9.51 -4.25 -1.92
N ASP A 149 10.72 -4.81 -1.73
CA ASP A 149 11.60 -5.16 -2.84
C ASP A 149 11.01 -6.26 -3.72
N VAL A 150 10.36 -7.27 -3.10
CA VAL A 150 9.66 -8.34 -3.84
C VAL A 150 8.54 -7.76 -4.69
N ILE A 151 7.74 -6.82 -4.11
CA ILE A 151 6.63 -6.22 -4.84
C ILE A 151 7.14 -5.28 -5.94
N GLN A 152 8.22 -4.53 -5.71
CA GLN A 152 8.83 -3.68 -6.74
C GLN A 152 9.39 -4.49 -7.91
N ASN A 153 9.98 -5.65 -7.65
CA ASN A 153 10.47 -6.56 -8.69
C ASN A 153 9.32 -7.14 -9.53
N LEU A 154 8.15 -7.40 -8.91
CA LEU A 154 6.95 -7.85 -9.63
C LEU A 154 6.34 -6.75 -10.52
N PHE A 155 6.47 -5.49 -10.10
CA PHE A 155 5.90 -4.33 -10.78
C PHE A 155 6.98 -3.27 -11.05
N PRO A 156 7.87 -3.52 -12.03
CA PRO A 156 9.04 -2.67 -12.27
C PRO A 156 8.70 -1.33 -12.97
N ASP A 157 7.51 -1.18 -13.54
CA ASP A 157 7.10 0.04 -14.24
C ASP A 157 6.73 1.17 -13.25
N LYS A 158 7.75 1.95 -12.87
CA LYS A 158 7.60 3.10 -11.95
C LYS A 158 6.81 4.29 -12.54
N GLN A 159 6.36 4.20 -13.80
CA GLN A 159 5.52 5.26 -14.40
C GLN A 159 4.04 5.03 -14.17
N THR A 160 3.62 3.78 -14.03
CA THR A 160 2.21 3.36 -13.89
C THR A 160 1.91 2.66 -12.58
N ASP A 161 2.90 1.99 -11.97
CA ASP A 161 2.76 1.16 -10.78
C ASP A 161 3.60 1.73 -9.63
N PHE A 162 2.95 2.10 -8.53
CA PHE A 162 3.60 2.76 -7.40
C PHE A 162 3.58 1.85 -6.18
N VAL A 163 4.76 1.34 -5.81
CA VAL A 163 4.96 0.53 -4.61
C VAL A 163 5.51 1.42 -3.50
N ILE A 164 4.76 1.57 -2.43
CA ILE A 164 4.97 2.57 -1.39
C ILE A 164 5.03 1.89 -0.02
N SER A 165 6.14 2.08 0.70
CA SER A 165 6.19 1.69 2.12
C SER A 165 5.35 2.65 2.95
N ILE A 166 4.39 2.10 3.68
CA ILE A 166 3.51 2.84 4.57
C ILE A 166 4.08 2.84 6.00
N ASN A 167 4.44 1.67 6.47
CA ASN A 167 5.10 1.45 7.76
C ASN A 167 5.93 0.16 7.69
N GLU A 168 6.42 -0.35 8.82
CA GLU A 168 7.26 -1.54 8.91
C GLU A 168 6.60 -2.83 8.40
N THR A 169 5.26 -2.93 8.44
CA THR A 169 4.51 -4.13 8.07
C THR A 169 3.61 -3.95 6.85
N ASP A 170 3.32 -2.72 6.45
CA ASP A 170 2.35 -2.41 5.42
C ASP A 170 3.01 -1.78 4.18
N VAL A 171 2.79 -2.38 3.02
CA VAL A 171 3.18 -1.86 1.70
C VAL A 171 1.93 -1.64 0.86
N ALA A 172 1.80 -0.45 0.28
CA ALA A 172 0.74 -0.14 -0.69
C ALA A 172 1.26 -0.29 -2.12
N LEU A 173 0.49 -0.96 -2.97
CA LEU A 173 0.65 -0.94 -4.41
C LEU A 173 -0.53 -0.18 -5.01
N ILE A 174 -0.25 0.93 -5.69
CA ILE A 174 -1.21 1.62 -6.54
C ILE A 174 -0.90 1.21 -7.97
N LYS A 175 -1.76 0.37 -8.53
CA LYS A 175 -1.54 -0.22 -9.85
C LYS A 175 -2.49 0.36 -10.88
N GLN A 176 -1.95 0.79 -12.02
CA GLN A 176 -2.75 1.12 -13.19
C GLN A 176 -3.24 -0.17 -13.85
N LEU A 177 -4.51 -0.18 -14.22
CA LEU A 177 -5.20 -1.35 -14.79
C LEU A 177 -5.59 -1.09 -16.24
N PRO A 178 -5.78 -2.14 -17.06
CA PRO A 178 -6.43 -1.99 -18.35
C PRO A 178 -7.89 -1.54 -18.17
N GLU A 179 -8.46 -0.90 -19.19
CA GLU A 179 -9.87 -0.54 -19.19
C GLU A 179 -10.75 -1.79 -19.08
N GLY A 180 -11.75 -1.73 -18.19
CA GLY A 180 -12.65 -2.85 -17.95
C GLY A 180 -12.09 -3.98 -17.10
N ALA A 181 -10.98 -3.77 -16.39
CA ALA A 181 -10.45 -4.76 -15.45
C ALA A 181 -11.51 -5.19 -14.44
N ASP A 182 -11.69 -6.51 -14.31
CA ASP A 182 -12.71 -7.11 -13.45
C ASP A 182 -12.12 -7.59 -12.10
N ALA A 183 -13.01 -8.07 -11.22
CA ALA A 183 -12.61 -8.61 -9.91
C ALA A 183 -11.65 -9.82 -10.03
N LYS A 184 -11.66 -10.56 -11.14
CA LYS A 184 -10.77 -11.71 -11.36
C LYS A 184 -9.34 -11.24 -11.62
N GLU A 185 -9.17 -10.15 -12.37
CA GLU A 185 -7.85 -9.56 -12.62
C GLU A 185 -7.24 -9.02 -11.32
N LEU A 186 -8.03 -8.31 -10.50
CA LEU A 186 -7.59 -7.83 -9.18
C LEU A 186 -7.17 -9.01 -8.27
N GLN A 187 -7.97 -10.07 -8.26
CA GLN A 187 -7.67 -11.28 -7.49
C GLN A 187 -6.37 -11.97 -7.97
N LYS A 188 -6.12 -11.99 -9.28
CA LYS A 188 -4.91 -12.56 -9.88
C LYS A 188 -3.68 -11.78 -9.45
N ILE A 189 -3.71 -10.45 -9.53
CA ILE A 189 -2.62 -9.56 -9.07
C ILE A 189 -2.31 -9.81 -7.59
N ALA A 190 -3.33 -9.81 -6.73
CA ALA A 190 -3.14 -10.04 -5.30
C ALA A 190 -2.57 -11.44 -5.00
N LYS A 191 -3.01 -12.48 -5.70
CA LYS A 191 -2.46 -13.83 -5.56
C LYS A 191 -0.99 -13.91 -6.01
N GLN A 192 -0.62 -13.20 -7.08
CA GLN A 192 0.78 -13.13 -7.53
C GLN A 192 1.66 -12.53 -6.43
N ILE A 193 1.24 -11.42 -5.81
CA ILE A 193 1.95 -10.80 -4.70
C ILE A 193 2.10 -11.78 -3.52
N ALA A 194 0.99 -12.37 -3.07
CA ALA A 194 1.00 -13.29 -1.94
C ALA A 194 1.92 -14.50 -2.18
N THR A 195 1.90 -15.05 -3.40
CA THR A 195 2.73 -16.18 -3.79
C THR A 195 4.21 -15.80 -3.82
N ALA A 196 4.58 -14.69 -4.44
CA ALA A 196 5.97 -14.24 -4.55
C ALA A 196 6.55 -13.94 -3.16
N VAL A 197 5.84 -13.18 -2.31
CA VAL A 197 6.29 -12.88 -0.95
C VAL A 197 6.47 -14.16 -0.12
N THR A 198 5.54 -15.12 -0.25
CA THR A 198 5.68 -16.39 0.49
C THR A 198 6.85 -17.23 -0.03
N GLN A 199 7.08 -17.25 -1.34
CA GLN A 199 8.18 -18.04 -1.95
C GLN A 199 9.56 -17.45 -1.67
N GLU A 200 9.71 -16.12 -1.76
CA GLU A 200 11.00 -15.45 -1.60
C GLU A 200 11.38 -15.21 -0.15
N LEU A 201 10.42 -14.88 0.70
CA LEU A 201 10.67 -14.46 2.08
C LEU A 201 10.20 -15.48 3.13
N GLY A 202 9.40 -16.48 2.75
CA GLY A 202 8.85 -17.46 3.70
C GLY A 202 7.77 -16.90 4.64
N ILE A 203 7.31 -15.67 4.43
CA ILE A 203 6.33 -15.00 5.31
C ILE A 203 4.93 -15.00 4.69
N LYS A 204 3.92 -14.96 5.56
CA LYS A 204 2.52 -14.80 5.14
C LYS A 204 2.13 -13.34 5.09
N VAL A 205 1.25 -13.00 4.15
CA VAL A 205 0.66 -11.67 4.03
C VAL A 205 -0.85 -11.76 3.95
N VAL A 206 -1.53 -10.66 4.31
CA VAL A 206 -2.94 -10.42 4.01
C VAL A 206 -3.03 -9.22 3.10
N ILE A 207 -3.82 -9.33 2.04
CA ILE A 207 -3.93 -8.29 1.01
C ILE A 207 -5.37 -7.80 0.96
N GLY A 208 -5.54 -6.51 1.23
CA GLY A 208 -6.80 -5.79 1.00
C GLY A 208 -6.79 -5.13 -0.38
N ILE A 209 -7.90 -5.21 -1.07
CA ILE A 209 -8.09 -4.57 -2.38
C ILE A 209 -9.21 -3.54 -2.25
N GLY A 210 -8.92 -2.28 -2.61
CA GLY A 210 -9.92 -1.22 -2.73
C GLY A 210 -10.69 -1.28 -4.05
N THR A 211 -11.68 -0.42 -4.20
CA THR A 211 -12.42 -0.29 -5.47
C THR A 211 -11.54 0.31 -6.56
N VAL A 212 -11.83 -0.05 -7.82
CA VAL A 212 -11.18 0.59 -8.97
C VAL A 212 -11.67 2.03 -9.07
N VAL A 213 -10.72 2.96 -9.25
CA VAL A 213 -10.99 4.39 -9.40
C VAL A 213 -10.36 4.90 -10.67
N ASN A 214 -11.04 5.83 -11.36
CA ASN A 214 -10.58 6.39 -12.62
C ASN A 214 -9.88 7.74 -12.45
N HIS A 215 -10.11 8.43 -11.33
CA HIS A 215 -9.53 9.74 -11.07
C HIS A 215 -8.50 9.67 -9.94
N ILE A 216 -7.40 10.36 -10.11
CA ILE A 216 -6.31 10.41 -9.11
C ILE A 216 -6.78 10.89 -7.74
N ARG A 217 -7.74 11.83 -7.66
CA ARG A 217 -8.31 12.34 -6.40
C ARG A 217 -9.00 11.27 -5.56
N ASP A 218 -9.45 10.16 -6.19
CA ASP A 218 -10.16 9.08 -5.53
C ASP A 218 -9.21 7.98 -4.97
N LEU A 219 -7.90 8.10 -5.21
CA LEU A 219 -6.91 7.11 -4.74
C LEU A 219 -6.87 6.98 -3.22
N ALA A 220 -7.01 8.10 -2.48
CA ALA A 220 -7.08 8.07 -1.03
C ALA A 220 -8.24 7.22 -0.52
N ARG A 221 -9.40 7.32 -1.18
CA ARG A 221 -10.57 6.50 -0.87
C ARG A 221 -10.30 5.02 -1.15
N ALA A 222 -9.79 4.69 -2.34
CA ALA A 222 -9.47 3.30 -2.71
C ALA A 222 -8.44 2.67 -1.74
N TYR A 223 -7.44 3.43 -1.31
CA TYR A 223 -6.46 2.97 -0.33
C TYR A 223 -7.09 2.71 1.05
N LYS A 224 -7.93 3.62 1.55
CA LYS A 224 -8.67 3.42 2.82
C LYS A 224 -9.59 2.20 2.76
N GLU A 225 -10.25 1.98 1.63
CA GLU A 225 -11.08 0.80 1.38
C GLU A 225 -10.26 -0.50 1.45
N ALA A 226 -9.03 -0.51 0.91
CA ALA A 226 -8.12 -1.64 1.02
C ALA A 226 -7.75 -1.94 2.49
N GLY A 227 -7.53 -0.90 3.29
CA GLY A 227 -7.31 -1.04 4.74
C GLY A 227 -8.53 -1.63 5.46
N VAL A 228 -9.72 -1.08 5.19
CA VAL A 228 -10.99 -1.59 5.74
C VAL A 228 -11.21 -3.04 5.33
N ALA A 229 -10.83 -3.44 4.10
CA ALA A 229 -10.95 -4.83 3.65
C ALA A 229 -10.13 -5.78 4.55
N ILE A 230 -8.89 -5.42 4.88
CA ILE A 230 -8.06 -6.22 5.80
C ILE A 230 -8.69 -6.28 7.20
N ASP A 231 -9.10 -5.14 7.74
CA ASP A 231 -9.60 -5.05 9.11
C ASP A 231 -10.92 -5.81 9.29
N VAL A 232 -11.85 -5.68 8.34
CA VAL A 232 -13.11 -6.43 8.31
C VAL A 232 -12.85 -7.92 8.07
N GLY A 233 -11.93 -8.26 7.17
CA GLY A 233 -11.55 -9.63 6.88
C GLY A 233 -10.97 -10.35 8.09
N LYS A 234 -10.15 -9.70 8.89
CA LYS A 234 -9.63 -10.24 10.16
C LYS A 234 -10.73 -10.65 11.14
N VAL A 235 -11.89 -9.99 11.09
CA VAL A 235 -13.02 -10.30 11.98
C VAL A 235 -13.88 -11.42 11.42
N PHE A 236 -14.20 -11.38 10.13
CA PHE A 236 -15.23 -12.24 9.55
C PHE A 236 -14.71 -13.37 8.67
N ASP A 237 -13.53 -13.19 8.06
CA ASP A 237 -12.93 -14.10 7.08
C ASP A 237 -11.45 -14.39 7.40
N THR A 238 -11.16 -14.80 8.61
CA THR A 238 -9.80 -14.95 9.17
C THR A 238 -8.84 -15.83 8.36
N GLU A 239 -9.36 -16.73 7.52
CA GLU A 239 -8.57 -17.64 6.68
C GLU A 239 -8.21 -17.07 5.31
N LYS A 240 -8.84 -15.97 4.91
CA LYS A 240 -8.61 -15.40 3.59
C LYS A 240 -7.33 -14.57 3.55
N THR A 241 -6.46 -14.91 2.60
CA THR A 241 -5.25 -14.13 2.30
C THR A 241 -5.55 -12.89 1.48
N VAL A 242 -6.56 -12.93 0.60
CA VAL A 242 -6.94 -11.82 -0.30
C VAL A 242 -8.39 -11.44 -0.04
N ILE A 243 -8.62 -10.18 0.30
CA ILE A 243 -9.92 -9.64 0.67
C ILE A 243 -10.22 -8.41 -0.19
N ASN A 244 -11.27 -8.49 -1.00
CA ASN A 244 -11.74 -7.37 -1.81
C ASN A 244 -12.83 -6.61 -1.03
N TYR A 245 -12.69 -5.29 -0.96
CA TYR A 245 -13.63 -4.38 -0.29
C TYR A 245 -15.08 -4.53 -0.81
N GLU A 246 -15.26 -4.73 -2.11
CA GLU A 246 -16.57 -4.91 -2.73
C GLU A 246 -17.27 -6.19 -2.25
N ASN A 247 -16.51 -7.20 -1.81
CA ASN A 247 -17.04 -8.51 -1.39
C ASN A 247 -17.29 -8.61 0.12
N LEU A 248 -17.10 -7.53 0.88
CA LEU A 248 -17.29 -7.55 2.33
C LEU A 248 -18.77 -7.68 2.75
N GLY A 249 -19.69 -7.31 1.88
CA GLY A 249 -21.13 -7.42 2.13
C GLY A 249 -21.55 -6.74 3.42
N ILE A 250 -22.39 -7.43 4.19
CA ILE A 250 -22.93 -6.94 5.48
C ILE A 250 -21.84 -6.74 6.56
N GLY A 251 -20.72 -7.45 6.46
CA GLY A 251 -19.60 -7.31 7.41
C GLY A 251 -19.07 -5.88 7.49
N ARG A 252 -19.04 -5.17 6.36
CA ARG A 252 -18.63 -3.76 6.29
C ARG A 252 -19.58 -2.84 7.08
N LEU A 253 -20.89 -3.09 7.01
CA LEU A 253 -21.87 -2.31 7.75
C LEU A 253 -21.73 -2.55 9.26
N ILE A 254 -21.63 -3.81 9.67
CA ILE A 254 -21.48 -4.18 11.08
C ILE A 254 -20.22 -3.59 11.67
N TYR A 255 -19.09 -3.63 10.93
CA TYR A 255 -17.82 -3.08 11.41
C TYR A 255 -17.85 -1.57 11.68
N GLN A 256 -18.76 -0.84 11.05
CA GLN A 256 -18.97 0.60 11.26
C GLN A 256 -19.97 0.94 12.35
N LEU A 257 -20.69 -0.05 12.90
CA LEU A 257 -21.67 0.21 13.96
C LEU A 257 -21.02 0.55 15.30
N PRO A 258 -21.59 1.49 16.08
CA PRO A 258 -21.18 1.69 17.45
C PRO A 258 -21.35 0.41 18.28
N THR A 259 -20.36 0.08 19.10
CA THR A 259 -20.37 -1.14 19.92
C THR A 259 -21.57 -1.20 20.88
N ILE A 260 -22.01 -0.06 21.41
CA ILE A 260 -23.22 0.03 22.25
C ILE A 260 -24.46 -0.43 21.49
N LEU A 261 -24.63 -0.01 20.23
CA LEU A 261 -25.75 -0.45 19.40
C LEU A 261 -25.68 -1.96 19.13
N CYS A 262 -24.49 -2.48 18.91
CA CYS A 262 -24.26 -3.91 18.76
C CYS A 262 -24.66 -4.71 20.01
N GLN A 263 -24.28 -4.24 21.21
CA GLN A 263 -24.66 -4.87 22.47
C GLN A 263 -26.17 -4.85 22.69
N MET A 264 -26.82 -3.70 22.47
CA MET A 264 -28.27 -3.59 22.56
C MET A 264 -28.99 -4.57 21.63
N PHE A 265 -28.53 -4.67 20.38
CA PHE A 265 -29.09 -5.60 19.41
C PHE A 265 -28.99 -7.05 19.89
N LEU A 266 -27.81 -7.49 20.42
CA LEU A 266 -27.67 -8.84 20.92
C LEU A 266 -28.59 -9.11 22.14
N GLN A 267 -28.78 -8.12 23.02
CA GLN A 267 -29.70 -8.25 24.16
C GLN A 267 -31.16 -8.35 23.73
N GLU A 268 -31.56 -7.64 22.67
CA GLU A 268 -32.90 -7.73 22.10
C GLU A 268 -33.17 -9.06 21.42
N VAL A 269 -32.20 -9.58 20.66
CA VAL A 269 -32.32 -10.86 19.93
C VAL A 269 -32.33 -12.04 20.88
N PHE A 270 -31.45 -12.03 21.89
CA PHE A 270 -31.25 -13.16 22.81
C PHE A 270 -31.75 -12.86 24.24
N LYS A 271 -32.99 -12.38 24.36
CA LYS A 271 -33.60 -11.97 25.64
C LYS A 271 -33.56 -13.01 26.77
N LYS A 272 -33.65 -14.29 26.44
CA LYS A 272 -33.79 -15.39 27.42
C LYS A 272 -32.51 -16.20 27.65
N ASN A 273 -31.70 -16.38 26.62
CA ASN A 273 -30.50 -17.17 26.70
C ASN A 273 -29.40 -16.48 25.87
N PRO A 274 -28.30 -16.09 26.49
CA PRO A 274 -27.21 -15.47 25.75
C PRO A 274 -26.64 -16.45 24.73
N ILE A 275 -26.20 -15.91 23.59
CA ILE A 275 -25.60 -16.70 22.52
C ILE A 275 -24.38 -17.52 22.99
N ASP A 276 -23.78 -17.10 24.12
CA ASP A 276 -22.66 -17.78 24.77
C ASP A 276 -23.05 -19.11 25.44
N ALA A 277 -24.36 -19.34 25.65
CA ALA A 277 -24.85 -20.61 26.19
C ALA A 277 -24.94 -21.73 25.11
N LEU A 278 -24.66 -21.40 23.82
CA LEU A 278 -24.66 -22.39 22.76
C LEU A 278 -23.36 -23.20 22.77
N ASP A 279 -23.51 -24.52 22.84
CA ASP A 279 -22.36 -25.43 22.76
C ASP A 279 -21.71 -25.43 21.36
N GLN A 280 -20.46 -25.92 21.28
CA GLN A 280 -19.71 -25.95 20.03
C GLN A 280 -20.38 -26.77 18.94
N GLU A 281 -21.08 -27.85 19.28
CA GLU A 281 -21.81 -28.68 18.32
C GLU A 281 -22.97 -27.92 17.71
N THR A 282 -23.69 -27.14 18.51
CA THR A 282 -24.77 -26.27 18.08
C THR A 282 -24.26 -25.17 17.14
N LEU A 283 -23.16 -24.49 17.51
CA LEU A 283 -22.53 -23.46 16.68
C LEU A 283 -22.02 -24.02 15.35
N LEU A 284 -21.41 -25.23 15.36
CA LEU A 284 -21.00 -25.91 14.13
C LEU A 284 -22.20 -26.21 13.23
N THR A 285 -23.31 -26.71 13.82
CA THR A 285 -24.54 -27.00 13.09
C THR A 285 -25.10 -25.73 12.44
N ILE A 286 -25.15 -24.62 13.15
CA ILE A 286 -25.63 -23.32 12.67
C ILE A 286 -24.76 -22.83 11.50
N ASN A 287 -23.43 -22.82 11.69
CA ASN A 287 -22.51 -22.37 10.64
C ASN A 287 -22.66 -23.22 9.36
N LYS A 288 -22.69 -24.55 9.51
CA LYS A 288 -22.88 -25.44 8.36
C LYS A 288 -24.23 -25.27 7.69
N PHE A 289 -25.28 -24.93 8.45
CA PHE A 289 -26.60 -24.65 7.88
C PHE A 289 -26.60 -23.38 7.06
N PHE A 290 -25.96 -22.32 7.52
CA PHE A 290 -25.77 -21.08 6.75
C PHE A 290 -24.88 -21.29 5.51
N GLU A 291 -23.76 -22.02 5.63
CA GLU A 291 -22.86 -22.35 4.51
C GLU A 291 -23.58 -23.12 3.37
N ASN A 292 -24.58 -23.92 3.71
CA ASN A 292 -25.37 -24.68 2.76
C ASN A 292 -26.73 -24.01 2.41
N ASN A 293 -26.80 -22.67 2.50
CA ASN A 293 -27.96 -21.87 2.11
C ASN A 293 -29.29 -22.36 2.74
N LEU A 294 -29.26 -22.70 4.00
CA LEU A 294 -30.42 -23.19 4.78
C LEU A 294 -31.02 -24.51 4.23
N ASN A 295 -30.23 -25.28 3.48
CA ASN A 295 -30.66 -26.54 2.93
C ASN A 295 -30.45 -27.70 3.94
N VAL A 296 -31.56 -28.22 4.51
CA VAL A 296 -31.53 -29.29 5.52
C VAL A 296 -30.84 -30.54 5.00
N SER A 297 -31.14 -30.99 3.79
CA SER A 297 -30.61 -32.24 3.26
C SER A 297 -29.11 -32.16 2.97
N GLU A 298 -28.68 -31.06 2.39
CA GLU A 298 -27.26 -30.82 2.10
C GLU A 298 -26.43 -30.65 3.39
N THR A 299 -26.96 -29.91 4.36
CA THR A 299 -26.30 -29.73 5.67
C THR A 299 -26.17 -31.05 6.42
N ALA A 300 -27.22 -31.88 6.43
CA ALA A 300 -27.16 -33.20 7.06
C ALA A 300 -26.07 -34.08 6.44
N ARG A 301 -25.95 -34.06 5.11
CA ARG A 301 -24.91 -34.78 4.37
C ARG A 301 -23.50 -34.27 4.74
N LYS A 302 -23.31 -32.94 4.82
CA LYS A 302 -22.03 -32.32 5.17
C LYS A 302 -21.62 -32.53 6.61
N LEU A 303 -22.58 -32.69 7.51
CA LEU A 303 -22.35 -32.99 8.93
C LEU A 303 -22.28 -34.50 9.22
N PHE A 304 -22.46 -35.35 8.18
CA PHE A 304 -22.49 -36.82 8.33
C PHE A 304 -23.55 -37.30 9.33
N VAL A 305 -24.74 -36.65 9.34
CA VAL A 305 -25.84 -37.03 10.22
C VAL A 305 -27.10 -37.35 9.38
N HIS A 306 -28.03 -38.11 9.97
CA HIS A 306 -29.33 -38.33 9.34
C HIS A 306 -30.13 -37.02 9.32
N ARG A 307 -30.94 -36.82 8.26
CA ARG A 307 -31.78 -35.61 8.09
C ARG A 307 -32.64 -35.32 9.34
N ASN A 308 -33.23 -36.35 9.94
CA ASN A 308 -34.08 -36.19 11.13
C ASN A 308 -33.25 -35.68 12.35
N THR A 309 -32.01 -36.11 12.47
CA THR A 309 -31.10 -35.62 13.51
C THR A 309 -30.80 -34.12 13.35
N LEU A 310 -30.59 -33.65 12.11
CA LEU A 310 -30.43 -32.24 11.84
C LEU A 310 -31.71 -31.45 12.16
N VAL A 311 -32.88 -31.94 11.75
CA VAL A 311 -34.16 -31.30 12.13
C VAL A 311 -34.32 -31.19 13.63
N TYR A 312 -33.99 -32.23 14.41
CA TYR A 312 -34.01 -32.19 15.86
C TYR A 312 -33.03 -31.14 16.42
N ARG A 313 -31.86 -31.03 15.86
CA ARG A 313 -30.88 -29.98 16.27
C ARG A 313 -31.41 -28.56 15.98
N LEU A 314 -32.04 -28.34 14.83
CA LEU A 314 -32.66 -27.04 14.50
C LEU A 314 -33.84 -26.72 15.45
N GLU A 315 -34.65 -27.69 15.83
CA GLU A 315 -35.69 -27.53 16.84
C GLU A 315 -35.10 -27.20 18.23
N LYS A 316 -33.98 -27.82 18.61
CA LYS A 316 -33.25 -27.48 19.84
C LYS A 316 -32.78 -26.02 19.81
N ILE A 317 -32.21 -25.58 18.69
CA ILE A 317 -31.77 -24.17 18.50
C ILE A 317 -32.94 -23.22 18.65
N LYS A 318 -34.08 -23.49 18.00
CA LYS A 318 -35.30 -22.70 18.13
C LYS A 318 -35.76 -22.59 19.59
N LYS A 319 -35.77 -23.69 20.34
CA LYS A 319 -36.15 -23.71 21.76
C LYS A 319 -35.20 -22.89 22.62
N LEU A 320 -33.89 -22.92 22.34
CA LEU A 320 -32.87 -22.18 23.09
C LEU A 320 -32.91 -20.69 22.80
N THR A 321 -33.03 -20.31 21.53
CA THR A 321 -32.84 -18.93 21.08
C THR A 321 -34.15 -18.19 20.79
N GLY A 322 -35.24 -18.91 20.57
CA GLY A 322 -36.49 -18.35 20.11
C GLY A 322 -36.58 -18.14 18.59
N LEU A 323 -35.49 -18.37 17.85
CA LEU A 323 -35.39 -18.15 16.42
C LEU A 323 -35.40 -19.47 15.65
N ASP A 324 -36.28 -19.62 14.67
CA ASP A 324 -36.33 -20.78 13.77
C ASP A 324 -35.48 -20.52 12.54
N LEU A 325 -34.28 -21.11 12.49
CA LEU A 325 -33.36 -20.92 11.37
C LEU A 325 -33.87 -21.40 10.00
N ARG A 326 -35.03 -22.07 9.96
CA ARG A 326 -35.70 -22.47 8.71
C ARG A 326 -36.57 -21.31 8.15
N GLU A 327 -36.94 -20.36 9.02
CA GLU A 327 -37.65 -19.14 8.62
C GLU A 327 -36.63 -18.08 8.22
N PHE A 328 -36.85 -17.44 7.07
CA PHE A 328 -35.86 -16.54 6.46
C PHE A 328 -35.48 -15.34 7.36
N ASP A 329 -36.49 -14.67 7.94
CA ASP A 329 -36.27 -13.49 8.79
C ASP A 329 -35.54 -13.85 10.09
N ASP A 330 -35.86 -14.98 10.71
CA ASP A 330 -35.16 -15.48 11.89
C ASP A 330 -33.73 -15.88 11.56
N ALA A 331 -33.50 -16.50 10.41
CA ALA A 331 -32.18 -16.90 9.94
C ALA A 331 -31.28 -15.68 9.68
N ILE A 332 -31.81 -14.63 9.03
CA ILE A 332 -31.08 -13.37 8.83
C ILE A 332 -30.72 -12.74 10.19
N THR A 333 -31.71 -12.60 11.08
CA THR A 333 -31.51 -12.02 12.41
C THR A 333 -30.42 -12.76 13.18
N PHE A 334 -30.46 -14.09 13.14
CA PHE A 334 -29.44 -14.93 13.78
C PHE A 334 -28.05 -14.78 13.16
N LYS A 335 -27.99 -14.74 11.81
CA LYS A 335 -26.72 -14.55 11.08
C LYS A 335 -26.07 -13.22 11.40
N VAL A 336 -26.87 -12.13 11.43
CA VAL A 336 -26.40 -10.79 11.82
C VAL A 336 -25.91 -10.81 13.26
N ALA A 337 -26.65 -11.45 14.18
CA ALA A 337 -26.27 -11.53 15.59
C ALA A 337 -24.93 -12.28 15.78
N LEU A 338 -24.69 -13.38 15.06
CA LEU A 338 -23.39 -14.04 15.06
C LEU A 338 -22.26 -13.13 14.56
N MET A 339 -22.49 -12.35 13.55
CA MET A 339 -21.50 -11.41 13.02
C MET A 339 -21.25 -10.28 14.02
N VAL A 340 -22.30 -9.70 14.59
CA VAL A 340 -22.19 -8.67 15.64
C VAL A 340 -21.39 -9.18 16.83
N LYS A 341 -21.64 -10.41 17.27
CA LYS A 341 -20.86 -11.05 18.33
C LYS A 341 -19.38 -11.16 17.98
N LYS A 342 -19.03 -11.69 16.78
CA LYS A 342 -17.65 -11.76 16.31
C LYS A 342 -16.96 -10.38 16.32
N TYR A 343 -17.71 -9.35 15.90
CA TYR A 343 -17.21 -7.97 15.91
C TYR A 343 -16.93 -7.47 17.34
N LEU A 344 -17.83 -7.66 18.30
CA LEU A 344 -17.63 -7.26 19.69
C LEU A 344 -16.43 -7.98 20.31
N ILE A 345 -16.28 -9.28 20.09
CA ILE A 345 -15.12 -10.06 20.55
C ILE A 345 -13.83 -9.48 19.97
N SER A 346 -13.80 -9.12 18.68
CA SER A 346 -12.62 -8.51 18.07
C SER A 346 -12.24 -7.15 18.65
N ARG A 347 -13.20 -6.48 19.31
CA ARG A 347 -13.00 -5.21 20.05
C ARG A 347 -12.66 -5.42 21.53
N GLY A 348 -12.49 -6.66 21.99
CA GLY A 348 -12.25 -6.97 23.40
C GLY A 348 -13.46 -6.75 24.31
N ILE A 349 -14.67 -6.74 23.75
CA ILE A 349 -15.91 -6.54 24.46
C ILE A 349 -16.57 -7.91 24.63
N GLU A 350 -16.61 -8.39 25.86
CA GLU A 350 -17.40 -9.57 26.24
C GLU A 350 -18.88 -9.19 26.22
N SER A 351 -19.68 -10.04 25.60
CA SER A 351 -21.13 -9.81 25.42
C SER A 351 -21.93 -10.24 26.65
#